data_435fd662fba165cfd8c5799eaaf9fa53
#
_entry.id   435fd662fba165cfd8c5799eaaf9fa53
#
_cell.length_a   1.000
_cell.length_b   1.000
_cell.length_c   1.000
_cell.angle_alpha   90.00
_cell.angle_beta   90.00
_cell.angle_gamma   90.00
#
_symmetry.space_group_name_H-M   'P 1'
#
loop_
_entity.id
_entity.type
_entity.pdbx_description
1 polymer ?
#
loop_
_entity_poly.entity_id
_entity_poly.type
_entity_poly.pdbx_seq_one_letter_code
_entity_poly.pdbx_strand_id
1 'polypeptide(L)'
;MTGRQFYDWQTAGGAGDVLRLIEALERAEISWCAIGGVAVNHWAKEPMVTRDVDLVVAAADVERAQALLVAAGFKAETHEWSINFTGRSQVSIQLSTEEFYRDFPSRSVPADVHGILMRVASLEDTMAGKIAAWRDPRRRQSKRLKDLGDIARLVEAHHDLWKQLPSEIRQRLDNPS
;
A
#
# COMPACT_ATOMS: atom_id res chain seq x y z
N MET A 1 14.56 -19.89 5.58
CA MET A 1 14.51 -18.43 5.42
C MET A 1 13.09 -17.98 5.73
N THR A 2 12.90 -17.00 6.64
CA THR A 2 11.59 -16.45 6.97
C THR A 2 11.11 -15.47 5.90
N GLY A 3 9.79 -15.16 5.86
CA GLY A 3 9.25 -14.15 4.94
C GLY A 3 9.94 -12.78 5.09
N ARG A 4 10.20 -12.37 6.35
CA ARG A 4 10.94 -11.13 6.66
C ARG A 4 12.39 -11.18 6.11
N GLN A 5 13.11 -12.27 6.29
CA GLN A 5 14.48 -12.42 5.76
C GLN A 5 14.49 -12.38 4.23
N PHE A 6 13.49 -12.99 3.58
CA PHE A 6 13.34 -12.95 2.13
C PHE A 6 13.07 -11.53 1.65
N TYR A 7 12.12 -10.83 2.30
CA TYR A 7 11.81 -9.44 1.99
C TYR A 7 13.04 -8.53 2.18
N ASP A 8 13.76 -8.70 3.28
CA ASP A 8 14.95 -7.92 3.61
C ASP A 8 16.06 -8.12 2.56
N TRP A 9 16.28 -9.36 2.13
CA TRP A 9 17.21 -9.68 1.06
C TRP A 9 16.81 -9.02 -0.27
N GLN A 10 15.53 -9.08 -0.65
CA GLN A 10 15.00 -8.51 -1.89
C GLN A 10 15.04 -6.97 -1.92
N THR A 11 15.01 -6.34 -0.77
CA THR A 11 14.92 -4.88 -0.61
C THR A 11 16.20 -4.23 -0.08
N ALA A 12 17.28 -5.00 0.04
CA ALA A 12 18.57 -4.54 0.59
C ALA A 12 18.43 -3.83 1.96
N GLY A 13 17.79 -4.53 2.91
CA GLY A 13 17.61 -4.03 4.28
C GLY A 13 16.28 -3.29 4.50
N GLY A 14 15.31 -3.49 3.62
CA GLY A 14 14.03 -2.77 3.65
C GLY A 14 13.19 -3.00 4.89
N ALA A 15 13.29 -4.17 5.51
CA ALA A 15 12.57 -4.46 6.76
C ALA A 15 12.93 -3.45 7.87
N GLY A 16 14.19 -3.01 7.95
CA GLY A 16 14.64 -2.02 8.91
C GLY A 16 14.01 -0.64 8.69
N ASP A 17 13.88 -0.20 7.43
CA ASP A 17 13.22 1.06 7.09
C ASP A 17 11.73 1.01 7.38
N VAL A 18 11.05 -0.09 7.00
CA VAL A 18 9.62 -0.27 7.26
C VAL A 18 9.33 -0.31 8.77
N LEU A 19 10.14 -1.00 9.56
CA LEU A 19 9.97 -1.02 11.03
C LEU A 19 10.16 0.36 11.65
N ARG A 20 11.18 1.14 11.23
CA ARG A 20 11.36 2.52 11.69
C ARG A 20 10.19 3.43 11.36
N LEU A 21 9.64 3.28 10.14
CA LEU A 21 8.43 3.98 9.72
C LEU A 21 7.27 3.67 10.67
N ILE A 22 6.97 2.38 10.87
CA ILE A 22 5.88 1.93 11.73
C ILE A 22 6.06 2.44 13.15
N GLU A 23 7.26 2.25 13.74
CA GLU A 23 7.54 2.72 15.11
C GLU A 23 7.34 4.22 15.27
N ALA A 24 7.75 5.03 14.29
CA ALA A 24 7.59 6.48 14.35
C ALA A 24 6.11 6.88 14.36
N LEU A 25 5.29 6.28 13.50
CA LEU A 25 3.86 6.58 13.41
C LEU A 25 3.09 6.07 14.65
N GLU A 26 3.36 4.85 15.09
CA GLU A 26 2.68 4.23 16.26
C GLU A 26 3.00 4.98 17.56
N ARG A 27 4.28 5.32 17.82
CA ARG A 27 4.66 6.09 19.02
C ARG A 27 4.02 7.47 19.08
N ALA A 28 3.72 8.05 17.93
CA ALA A 28 3.07 9.35 17.84
C ALA A 28 1.55 9.25 17.79
N GLU A 29 1.00 8.03 17.89
CA GLU A 29 -0.44 7.76 17.82
C GLU A 29 -1.09 8.33 16.54
N ILE A 30 -0.34 8.33 15.42
CA ILE A 30 -0.85 8.74 14.12
C ILE A 30 -1.68 7.59 13.55
N SER A 31 -2.93 7.88 13.16
CA SER A 31 -3.76 6.93 12.45
C SER A 31 -3.26 6.78 11.01
N TRP A 32 -2.91 5.55 10.62
CA TRP A 32 -2.31 5.25 9.33
C TRP A 32 -2.69 3.87 8.80
N CYS A 33 -2.49 3.64 7.51
CA CYS A 33 -2.49 2.30 6.93
C CYS A 33 -1.62 2.22 5.67
N ALA A 34 -1.08 1.03 5.42
CA ALA A 34 -0.51 0.71 4.13
C ALA A 34 -1.63 0.46 3.11
N ILE A 35 -1.39 0.91 1.87
CA ILE A 35 -2.27 0.73 0.71
C ILE A 35 -1.50 0.02 -0.42
N GLY A 36 -2.05 0.00 -1.62
CA GLY A 36 -1.35 -0.48 -2.80
C GLY A 36 -0.93 -1.95 -2.73
N GLY A 37 0.28 -2.27 -3.20
CA GLY A 37 0.78 -3.63 -3.30
C GLY A 37 0.92 -4.35 -1.95
N VAL A 38 1.24 -3.62 -0.90
CA VAL A 38 1.35 -4.16 0.47
C VAL A 38 -0.01 -4.65 0.98
N ALA A 39 -1.06 -3.84 0.81
CA ALA A 39 -2.42 -4.23 1.20
C ALA A 39 -2.94 -5.41 0.35
N VAL A 40 -2.67 -5.41 -0.96
CA VAL A 40 -3.01 -6.55 -1.84
C VAL A 40 -2.34 -7.83 -1.36
N ASN A 41 -1.08 -7.79 -0.93
CA ASN A 41 -0.37 -8.96 -0.42
C ASN A 41 -0.99 -9.55 0.84
N HIS A 42 -1.64 -8.74 1.66
CA HIS A 42 -2.40 -9.25 2.80
C HIS A 42 -3.66 -10.00 2.37
N TRP A 43 -4.40 -9.44 1.41
CA TRP A 43 -5.71 -9.96 1.01
C TRP A 43 -5.65 -11.05 -0.05
N ALA A 44 -4.59 -11.11 -0.87
CA ALA A 44 -4.41 -12.11 -1.92
C ALA A 44 -3.90 -13.44 -1.35
N LYS A 45 -4.19 -14.56 -2.06
CA LYS A 45 -3.71 -15.90 -1.65
C LYS A 45 -2.19 -16.05 -1.71
N GLU A 46 -1.58 -15.44 -2.72
CA GLU A 46 -0.14 -15.54 -2.96
C GLU A 46 0.50 -14.15 -2.91
N PRO A 47 1.33 -13.87 -1.89
CA PRO A 47 1.99 -12.59 -1.78
C PRO A 47 3.07 -12.43 -2.86
N MET A 48 3.17 -11.24 -3.43
CA MET A 48 4.24 -10.84 -4.36
C MET A 48 5.16 -9.83 -3.67
N VAL A 49 6.47 -9.98 -3.88
CA VAL A 49 7.44 -9.00 -3.36
C VAL A 49 7.21 -7.64 -4.00
N THR A 50 7.11 -6.61 -3.17
CA THR A 50 7.06 -5.22 -3.59
C THR A 50 8.13 -4.41 -2.86
N ARG A 51 8.79 -3.51 -3.58
CA ARG A 51 9.73 -2.53 -3.02
C ARG A 51 9.04 -1.21 -2.66
N ASP A 52 7.82 -1.02 -3.15
CA ASP A 52 7.03 0.17 -2.89
C ASP A 52 6.17 -0.07 -1.65
N VAL A 53 6.25 0.83 -0.69
CA VAL A 53 5.39 0.90 0.49
C VAL A 53 4.58 2.18 0.40
N ASP A 54 3.36 2.04 -0.09
CA ASP A 54 2.41 3.13 -0.19
C ASP A 54 1.60 3.19 1.11
N LEU A 55 1.48 4.37 1.71
CA LEU A 55 0.72 4.57 2.94
C LEU A 55 -0.13 5.82 2.90
N VAL A 56 -1.09 5.86 3.81
CA VAL A 56 -1.97 7.00 4.05
C VAL A 56 -2.00 7.26 5.56
N VAL A 57 -2.05 8.51 5.93
CA VAL A 57 -2.37 8.96 7.31
C VAL A 57 -3.63 9.80 7.29
N ALA A 58 -4.25 10.03 8.45
CA ALA A 58 -5.35 10.99 8.55
C ALA A 58 -4.90 12.37 8.04
N ALA A 59 -5.77 13.07 7.31
CA ALA A 59 -5.41 14.32 6.64
C ALA A 59 -4.82 15.38 7.57
N ALA A 60 -5.31 15.44 8.81
CA ALA A 60 -4.81 16.37 9.83
C ALA A 60 -3.38 16.03 10.32
N ASP A 61 -2.88 14.83 10.05
CA ASP A 61 -1.59 14.34 10.54
C ASP A 61 -0.50 14.35 9.47
N VAL A 62 -0.77 14.76 8.23
CA VAL A 62 0.20 14.70 7.12
C VAL A 62 1.50 15.45 7.45
N GLU A 63 1.41 16.70 7.88
CA GLU A 63 2.59 17.51 8.23
C GLU A 63 3.34 16.94 9.43
N ARG A 64 2.60 16.47 10.43
CA ARG A 64 3.16 15.83 11.62
C ARG A 64 3.86 14.53 11.27
N ALA A 65 3.27 13.69 10.43
CA ALA A 65 3.88 12.45 9.94
C ALA A 65 5.17 12.74 9.16
N GLN A 66 5.16 13.75 8.26
CA GLN A 66 6.35 14.15 7.52
C GLN A 66 7.48 14.56 8.47
N ALA A 67 7.22 15.44 9.43
CA ALA A 67 8.21 15.88 10.40
C ALA A 67 8.80 14.73 11.22
N LEU A 68 7.95 13.80 11.69
CA LEU A 68 8.37 12.62 12.44
C LEU A 68 9.24 11.66 11.62
N LEU A 69 8.90 11.41 10.36
CA LEU A 69 9.68 10.53 9.49
C LEU A 69 11.05 11.17 9.14
N VAL A 70 11.09 12.48 8.93
CA VAL A 70 12.38 13.20 8.77
C VAL A 70 13.22 13.08 10.03
N ALA A 71 12.64 13.27 11.23
CA ALA A 71 13.33 13.08 12.50
C ALA A 71 13.81 11.63 12.72
N ALA A 72 13.09 10.64 12.18
CA ALA A 72 13.47 9.23 12.18
C ALA A 72 14.57 8.89 11.15
N GLY A 73 15.07 9.88 10.40
CA GLY A 73 16.22 9.77 9.49
C GLY A 73 15.84 9.46 8.04
N PHE A 74 14.59 9.67 7.64
CA PHE A 74 14.19 9.63 6.23
C PHE A 74 14.42 10.99 5.55
N LYS A 75 14.75 10.95 4.26
CA LYS A 75 14.72 12.13 3.40
C LYS A 75 13.34 12.22 2.77
N ALA A 76 12.73 13.40 2.83
CA ALA A 76 11.40 13.66 2.27
C ALA A 76 11.49 14.50 0.99
N GLU A 77 10.70 14.14 -0.02
CA GLU A 77 10.50 14.89 -1.24
C GLU A 77 8.99 15.03 -1.49
N THR A 78 8.51 16.28 -1.49
CA THR A 78 7.09 16.59 -1.63
C THR A 78 6.73 16.78 -3.10
N HIS A 79 5.66 16.12 -3.53
CA HIS A 79 5.02 16.23 -4.83
C HIS A 79 3.56 16.72 -4.67
N GLU A 80 2.88 16.96 -5.77
CA GLU A 80 1.50 17.49 -5.76
C GLU A 80 0.53 16.62 -4.92
N TRP A 81 0.64 15.28 -5.03
CA TRP A 81 -0.30 14.34 -4.41
C TRP A 81 0.37 13.28 -3.54
N SER A 82 1.65 13.48 -3.24
CA SER A 82 2.40 12.54 -2.39
C SER A 82 3.64 13.15 -1.77
N ILE A 83 4.13 12.51 -0.73
CA ILE A 83 5.44 12.76 -0.15
C ILE A 83 6.22 11.46 -0.23
N ASN A 84 7.34 11.48 -0.92
CA ASN A 84 8.23 10.33 -1.03
C ASN A 84 9.29 10.38 0.07
N PHE A 85 9.53 9.23 0.69
CA PHE A 85 10.56 9.09 1.72
C PHE A 85 11.61 8.08 1.28
N THR A 86 12.87 8.43 1.45
CA THR A 86 14.00 7.55 1.20
C THR A 86 14.76 7.30 2.50
N GLY A 87 14.89 6.03 2.86
CA GLY A 87 15.65 5.58 4.03
C GLY A 87 17.05 5.10 3.67
N ARG A 88 17.49 4.03 4.34
CA ARG A 88 18.82 3.42 4.14
C ARG A 88 18.81 2.27 3.14
N SER A 89 17.65 1.74 2.83
CA SER A 89 17.43 0.60 1.94
C SER A 89 16.98 1.03 0.55
N GLN A 90 16.65 0.06 -0.29
CA GLN A 90 16.04 0.27 -1.61
C GLN A 90 14.50 0.30 -1.59
N VAL A 91 13.88 0.35 -0.41
CA VAL A 91 12.45 0.52 -0.29
C VAL A 91 12.07 1.96 -0.64
N SER A 92 11.10 2.11 -1.53
CA SER A 92 10.43 3.37 -1.82
C SER A 92 9.22 3.51 -0.93
N ILE A 93 9.19 4.52 -0.07
CA ILE A 93 8.05 4.82 0.80
C ILE A 93 7.34 6.04 0.24
N GLN A 94 6.03 5.93 0.01
CA GLN A 94 5.21 7.00 -0.51
C GLN A 94 3.99 7.22 0.39
N LEU A 95 3.87 8.43 0.94
CA LEU A 95 2.67 8.89 1.65
C LEU A 95 1.76 9.59 0.63
N SER A 96 0.60 9.01 0.34
CA SER A 96 -0.41 9.67 -0.51
C SER A 96 -1.12 10.76 0.26
N THR A 97 -1.31 11.92 -0.40
CA THR A 97 -2.06 13.07 0.12
C THR A 97 -3.38 13.27 -0.64
N GLU A 98 -3.76 12.31 -1.49
CA GLU A 98 -5.01 12.37 -2.25
C GLU A 98 -6.22 12.23 -1.32
N GLU A 99 -7.20 13.10 -1.49
CA GLU A 99 -8.45 13.13 -0.72
C GLU A 99 -9.21 11.81 -0.74
N PHE A 100 -9.09 11.06 -1.85
CA PHE A 100 -9.72 9.74 -2.01
C PHE A 100 -9.39 8.76 -0.88
N TYR A 101 -8.16 8.82 -0.33
CA TYR A 101 -7.68 7.88 0.66
C TYR A 101 -7.86 8.33 2.12
N ARG A 102 -8.36 9.54 2.37
CA ARG A 102 -8.33 10.17 3.70
C ARG A 102 -8.96 9.36 4.83
N ASP A 103 -10.01 8.58 4.51
CA ASP A 103 -10.77 7.82 5.49
C ASP A 103 -10.29 6.36 5.63
N PHE A 104 -9.33 5.91 4.81
CA PHE A 104 -8.81 4.54 4.84
C PHE A 104 -8.18 4.16 6.19
N PRO A 105 -7.40 5.04 6.85
CA PRO A 105 -6.81 4.71 8.15
C PRO A 105 -7.83 4.32 9.20
N SER A 106 -9.02 4.93 9.21
CA SER A 106 -10.08 4.64 10.19
C SER A 106 -10.70 3.25 10.05
N ARG A 107 -10.62 2.65 8.86
CA ARG A 107 -11.14 1.32 8.52
C ARG A 107 -10.04 0.27 8.37
N SER A 108 -8.80 0.63 8.68
CA SER A 108 -7.64 -0.24 8.54
C SER A 108 -7.69 -1.43 9.48
N VAL A 109 -7.07 -2.53 9.08
CA VAL A 109 -6.99 -3.76 9.86
C VAL A 109 -5.53 -4.11 10.19
N PRO A 110 -5.26 -4.78 11.32
CA PRO A 110 -3.94 -5.33 11.59
C PRO A 110 -3.63 -6.49 10.64
N ALA A 111 -2.39 -6.57 10.17
CA ALA A 111 -1.93 -7.58 9.22
C ALA A 111 -0.49 -7.98 9.49
N ASP A 112 -0.14 -9.20 9.12
CA ASP A 112 1.24 -9.64 8.95
C ASP A 112 1.55 -9.67 7.45
N VAL A 113 2.44 -8.80 7.01
CA VAL A 113 2.87 -8.74 5.61
C VAL A 113 4.37 -8.99 5.55
N HIS A 114 4.77 -10.11 4.95
CA HIS A 114 6.16 -10.55 4.90
C HIS A 114 6.83 -10.70 6.29
N GLY A 115 6.07 -11.07 7.33
CA GLY A 115 6.57 -11.18 8.69
C GLY A 115 6.77 -9.84 9.41
N ILE A 116 6.16 -8.78 8.91
CA ILE A 116 6.13 -7.47 9.55
C ILE A 116 4.68 -7.15 9.91
N LEU A 117 4.43 -6.94 11.22
CA LEU A 117 3.11 -6.52 11.70
C LEU A 117 2.88 -5.05 11.35
N MET A 118 1.77 -4.76 10.71
CA MET A 118 1.39 -3.42 10.29
C MET A 118 -0.12 -3.25 10.18
N ARG A 119 -0.57 -2.05 9.89
CA ARG A 119 -1.96 -1.78 9.53
C ARG A 119 -2.07 -1.70 8.01
N VAL A 120 -3.09 -2.33 7.44
CA VAL A 120 -3.38 -2.26 6.00
C VAL A 120 -4.81 -1.78 5.78
N ALA A 121 -5.08 -1.18 4.62
CA ALA A 121 -6.43 -0.81 4.20
C ALA A 121 -7.35 -2.03 4.23
N SER A 122 -8.64 -1.84 4.51
CA SER A 122 -9.66 -2.88 4.43
C SER A 122 -9.69 -3.54 3.04
N LEU A 123 -10.31 -4.69 2.91
CA LEU A 123 -10.45 -5.38 1.62
C LEU A 123 -11.16 -4.49 0.59
N GLU A 124 -12.25 -3.85 1.02
CA GLU A 124 -13.06 -2.96 0.19
C GLU A 124 -12.25 -1.72 -0.25
N ASP A 125 -11.54 -1.10 0.67
CA ASP A 125 -10.68 0.06 0.40
C ASP A 125 -9.50 -0.32 -0.52
N THR A 126 -8.91 -1.49 -0.31
CA THR A 126 -7.83 -2.01 -1.17
C THR A 126 -8.33 -2.21 -2.61
N MET A 127 -9.50 -2.81 -2.78
CA MET A 127 -10.14 -2.98 -4.08
C MET A 127 -10.46 -1.61 -4.72
N ALA A 128 -11.11 -0.71 -3.96
CA ALA A 128 -11.46 0.63 -4.44
C ALA A 128 -10.21 1.42 -4.89
N GLY A 129 -9.12 1.35 -4.12
CA GLY A 129 -7.84 1.99 -4.48
C GLY A 129 -7.24 1.44 -5.77
N LYS A 130 -7.31 0.13 -5.98
CA LYS A 130 -6.83 -0.51 -7.22
C LYS A 130 -7.68 -0.16 -8.43
N ILE A 131 -9.00 -0.09 -8.28
CA ILE A 131 -9.91 0.37 -9.33
C ILE A 131 -9.63 1.83 -9.70
N ALA A 132 -9.49 2.72 -8.71
CA ALA A 132 -9.16 4.12 -8.94
C ALA A 132 -7.83 4.29 -9.68
N ALA A 133 -6.79 3.58 -9.24
CA ALA A 133 -5.47 3.59 -9.87
C ALA A 133 -5.50 3.07 -11.32
N TRP A 134 -6.25 2.00 -11.59
CA TRP A 134 -6.42 1.46 -12.93
C TRP A 134 -7.15 2.44 -13.87
N ARG A 135 -8.14 3.18 -13.34
CA ARG A 135 -8.91 4.17 -14.11
C ARG A 135 -8.15 5.47 -14.38
N ASP A 136 -7.11 5.79 -13.62
CA ASP A 136 -6.38 7.05 -13.79
C ASP A 136 -5.70 7.11 -15.18
N PRO A 137 -6.12 8.00 -16.09
CA PRO A 137 -5.56 8.10 -17.43
C PRO A 137 -4.11 8.61 -17.44
N ARG A 138 -3.67 9.30 -16.38
CA ARG A 138 -2.30 9.82 -16.23
C ARG A 138 -1.32 8.72 -15.85
N ARG A 139 -1.84 7.60 -15.32
CA ARG A 139 -1.02 6.48 -14.88
C ARG A 139 -0.49 5.68 -16.08
N ARG A 140 0.82 5.40 -16.12
CA ARG A 140 1.46 4.65 -17.20
C ARG A 140 0.77 3.29 -17.43
N GLN A 141 0.67 2.87 -18.68
CA GLN A 141 -0.01 1.62 -19.06
C GLN A 141 0.50 0.40 -18.28
N SER A 142 1.84 0.26 -18.12
CA SER A 142 2.42 -0.86 -17.37
C SER A 142 1.98 -0.90 -15.90
N LYS A 143 1.80 0.27 -15.26
CA LYS A 143 1.28 0.36 -13.89
C LYS A 143 -0.21 0.02 -13.84
N ARG A 144 -0.99 0.47 -14.83
CA ARG A 144 -2.42 0.11 -14.94
C ARG A 144 -2.62 -1.39 -15.17
N LEU A 145 -1.77 -2.05 -15.97
CA LEU A 145 -1.80 -3.51 -16.13
C LEU A 145 -1.46 -4.24 -14.83
N LYS A 146 -0.50 -3.73 -14.04
CA LYS A 146 -0.23 -4.25 -12.71
C LYS A 146 -1.44 -4.10 -11.78
N ASP A 147 -2.09 -2.94 -11.78
CA ASP A 147 -3.29 -2.72 -10.96
C ASP A 147 -4.43 -3.66 -11.37
N LEU A 148 -4.61 -3.93 -12.66
CA LEU A 148 -5.58 -4.92 -13.15
C LEU A 148 -5.23 -6.35 -12.67
N GLY A 149 -3.95 -6.72 -12.69
CA GLY A 149 -3.47 -7.99 -12.14
C GLY A 149 -3.71 -8.09 -10.63
N ASP A 150 -3.51 -7.01 -9.89
CA ASP A 150 -3.80 -6.95 -8.46
C ASP A 150 -5.32 -7.11 -8.18
N ILE A 151 -6.18 -6.51 -9.00
CA ILE A 151 -7.65 -6.70 -8.93
C ILE A 151 -7.99 -8.18 -9.18
N ALA A 152 -7.39 -8.83 -10.18
CA ALA A 152 -7.60 -10.25 -10.45
C ALA A 152 -7.23 -11.10 -9.23
N ARG A 153 -6.06 -10.88 -8.63
CA ARG A 153 -5.60 -11.60 -7.43
C ARG A 153 -6.55 -11.45 -6.24
N LEU A 154 -7.10 -10.26 -6.03
CA LEU A 154 -8.09 -10.02 -4.98
C LEU A 154 -9.38 -10.79 -5.24
N VAL A 155 -9.88 -10.80 -6.47
CA VAL A 155 -11.10 -11.55 -6.84
C VAL A 155 -10.89 -13.06 -6.75
N GLU A 156 -9.72 -13.58 -7.15
CA GLU A 156 -9.36 -15.00 -6.99
C GLU A 156 -9.35 -15.45 -5.53
N ALA A 157 -8.97 -14.56 -4.62
CA ALA A 157 -9.00 -14.82 -3.18
C ALA A 157 -10.39 -14.60 -2.56
N HIS A 158 -11.19 -13.68 -3.11
CA HIS A 158 -12.47 -13.20 -2.59
C HIS A 158 -13.51 -13.11 -3.71
N HIS A 159 -14.08 -14.25 -4.13
CA HIS A 159 -14.98 -14.37 -5.29
C HIS A 159 -16.20 -13.43 -5.25
N ASP A 160 -16.69 -13.08 -4.07
CA ASP A 160 -17.83 -12.16 -3.92
C ASP A 160 -17.56 -10.76 -4.46
N LEU A 161 -16.27 -10.34 -4.52
CA LEU A 161 -15.88 -9.07 -5.11
C LEU A 161 -16.15 -8.98 -6.61
N TRP A 162 -16.23 -10.12 -7.32
CA TRP A 162 -16.55 -10.15 -8.76
C TRP A 162 -17.81 -9.37 -9.09
N LYS A 163 -18.85 -9.54 -8.27
CA LYS A 163 -20.15 -8.89 -8.49
C LYS A 163 -20.10 -7.37 -8.29
N GLN A 164 -19.11 -6.91 -7.53
CA GLN A 164 -18.91 -5.48 -7.21
C GLN A 164 -18.01 -4.76 -8.24
N LEU A 165 -17.32 -5.53 -9.12
CA LEU A 165 -16.45 -4.93 -10.13
C LEU A 165 -17.23 -4.15 -11.17
N PRO A 166 -16.71 -2.98 -11.60
CA PRO A 166 -17.20 -2.27 -12.76
C PRO A 166 -17.19 -3.15 -14.02
N SER A 167 -18.18 -2.93 -14.91
CA SER A 167 -18.34 -3.73 -16.11
C SER A 167 -17.11 -3.72 -17.02
N GLU A 168 -16.45 -2.57 -17.15
CA GLU A 168 -15.23 -2.40 -17.95
C GLU A 168 -14.04 -3.22 -17.43
N ILE A 169 -13.98 -3.47 -16.11
CA ILE A 169 -12.96 -4.34 -15.51
C ILE A 169 -13.36 -5.81 -15.73
N ARG A 170 -14.61 -6.18 -15.51
CA ARG A 170 -15.10 -7.54 -15.76
C ARG A 170 -14.89 -7.99 -17.19
N GLN A 171 -15.02 -7.07 -18.16
CA GLN A 171 -14.76 -7.37 -19.58
C GLN A 171 -13.27 -7.63 -19.88
N ARG A 172 -12.37 -7.17 -19.01
CA ARG A 172 -10.91 -7.37 -19.14
C ARG A 172 -10.40 -8.61 -18.43
N LEU A 173 -11.17 -9.09 -17.45
CA LEU A 173 -10.84 -10.26 -16.65
C LEU A 173 -11.81 -11.38 -17.04
N ASP A 174 -11.28 -12.58 -17.28
CA ASP A 174 -12.12 -13.77 -17.38
C ASP A 174 -12.74 -14.06 -15.99
N ASN A 175 -13.98 -14.55 -15.98
CA ASN A 175 -14.64 -14.90 -14.73
C ASN A 175 -13.83 -16.00 -14.02
N PRO A 176 -13.24 -15.74 -12.84
CA PRO A 176 -12.55 -16.79 -12.12
C PRO A 176 -13.58 -17.85 -11.67
N SER A 177 -13.50 -19.03 -12.27
CA SER A 177 -14.32 -20.21 -11.94
C SER A 177 -13.92 -20.83 -10.59
#